data_7ff0902908aab7e836b67b32f15b2e6d
#
_entry.id   7ff0902908aab7e836b67b32f15b2e6d
#
_cell.length_a   1.000
_cell.length_b   1.000
_cell.length_c   1.000
_cell.angle_alpha   90.00
_cell.angle_beta   90.00
_cell.angle_gamma   90.00
#
_symmetry.space_group_name_H-M   'P 1'
#
loop_
_entity.id
_entity.type
_entity.pdbx_description
1 polymer ?
#
loop_
_entity_poly.entity_id
_entity_poly.type
_entity_poly.pdbx_seq_one_letter_code
_entity_poly.pdbx_strand_id
1 'polypeptide(L)'
;MEKKVKNMDKATYYAKFRTVRDLIDNSAETYGEKPFIKYLANDEIIEKSFIELKENSLAICRYMRSVCPERMHIAIIGKTSYEYITAMTGALVSGNVFVPFAPNTTVEEGVNLFESGDIEALFYENEFAETAKAIAEKYGKLKVFVNMGNADWFADIYEKYSADSEYASLSEVELNPEDCATIIYTSGTTGKRKGVMLSSANLIANITYTEFEHERNEVLLSVLPMHHIFCFTSDYFKSLLEGFTVCLNGDLSNIGKNLSVFQPTTMRLVPMICETLIKKVNILHKRFPQLTPREAAEKVFGKNINWIACGGAYVAPSLIDEYGKYGILLRQGYGMTETSPKITTGDNGNNHKYSSGKLMKSIFDTRIVDGEIQVKGKSVMMGYYKMPEETAAAFTEDGYLKTGDLGRISDDGEHLYVTGRIKNLIILSNGENVSPEEIEMKFADEKVIKEIIVSGENDRIVAEVFPDKEFAAMMGIEDIEAYLKEKIREANIGEKPEREIASLRIRETPFPKTSSNKIKRNNVNF
;
A
#
# COMPACT_ATOMS: atom_id res chain seq x y z
N MET A 1 -21.64 -24.32 -5.81
CA MET A 1 -21.02 -23.27 -6.67
C MET A 1 -19.50 -23.37 -6.76
N GLU A 2 -18.76 -23.64 -5.69
CA GLU A 2 -17.29 -23.85 -5.71
C GLU A 2 -16.77 -24.84 -6.78
N LYS A 3 -17.55 -25.90 -7.12
CA LYS A 3 -17.20 -26.85 -8.20
C LYS A 3 -17.31 -26.26 -9.61
N LYS A 4 -18.14 -25.21 -9.85
CA LYS A 4 -18.28 -24.57 -11.17
C LYS A 4 -17.11 -23.63 -11.49
N VAL A 5 -16.53 -22.97 -10.47
CA VAL A 5 -15.38 -22.07 -10.64
C VAL A 5 -14.10 -22.86 -10.92
N LYS A 6 -13.99 -24.11 -10.45
CA LYS A 6 -12.83 -25.00 -10.68
C LYS A 6 -12.54 -25.34 -12.15
N ASN A 7 -13.53 -25.24 -13.03
CA ASN A 7 -13.43 -25.65 -14.43
C ASN A 7 -13.52 -24.49 -15.44
N MET A 8 -13.62 -23.24 -14.96
CA MET A 8 -13.65 -22.07 -15.83
C MET A 8 -12.25 -21.48 -15.91
N ASP A 9 -11.80 -21.13 -17.12
CA ASP A 9 -10.60 -20.34 -17.32
C ASP A 9 -10.66 -19.04 -16.52
N LYS A 10 -9.60 -18.72 -15.77
CA LYS A 10 -9.55 -17.54 -14.88
C LYS A 10 -9.84 -16.24 -15.62
N ALA A 11 -9.31 -16.07 -16.81
CA ALA A 11 -9.53 -14.87 -17.61
C ALA A 11 -11.01 -14.69 -17.92
N THR A 12 -11.70 -15.79 -18.28
CA THR A 12 -13.16 -15.80 -18.52
C THR A 12 -13.95 -15.51 -17.25
N TYR A 13 -13.51 -16.04 -16.09
CA TYR A 13 -14.16 -15.74 -14.81
C TYR A 13 -13.98 -14.28 -14.43
N TYR A 14 -12.77 -13.73 -14.56
CA TYR A 14 -12.44 -12.36 -14.19
C TYR A 14 -13.10 -11.31 -15.11
N ALA A 15 -13.39 -11.67 -16.36
CA ALA A 15 -14.09 -10.78 -17.31
C ALA A 15 -15.52 -10.38 -16.90
N LYS A 16 -16.09 -11.05 -15.91
CA LYS A 16 -17.41 -10.72 -15.35
C LYS A 16 -17.37 -9.46 -14.48
N PHE A 17 -16.23 -9.15 -13.90
CA PHE A 17 -16.08 -8.03 -12.97
C PHE A 17 -15.70 -6.79 -13.75
N ARG A 18 -16.56 -5.80 -13.74
CA ARG A 18 -16.35 -4.50 -14.37
C ARG A 18 -16.38 -3.37 -13.35
N THR A 19 -17.20 -3.53 -12.31
CA THR A 19 -17.41 -2.54 -11.26
C THR A 19 -17.17 -3.15 -9.87
N VAL A 20 -17.01 -2.29 -8.87
CA VAL A 20 -16.95 -2.73 -7.45
C VAL A 20 -18.26 -3.41 -7.06
N ARG A 21 -19.39 -3.01 -7.64
CA ARG A 21 -20.68 -3.65 -7.38
C ARG A 21 -20.70 -5.11 -7.84
N ASP A 22 -20.21 -5.40 -9.04
CA ASP A 22 -20.12 -6.79 -9.53
C ASP A 22 -19.31 -7.65 -8.58
N LEU A 23 -18.22 -7.10 -8.04
CA LEU A 23 -17.35 -7.80 -7.10
C LEU A 23 -18.06 -8.11 -5.79
N ILE A 24 -18.76 -7.15 -5.19
CA ILE A 24 -19.51 -7.31 -3.94
C ILE A 24 -20.66 -8.31 -4.11
N ASP A 25 -21.43 -8.18 -5.17
CA ASP A 25 -22.56 -9.07 -5.45
C ASP A 25 -22.11 -10.51 -5.66
N ASN A 26 -21.07 -10.72 -6.48
CA ASN A 26 -20.53 -12.06 -6.71
C ASN A 26 -19.88 -12.65 -5.46
N SER A 27 -19.18 -11.86 -4.65
CA SER A 27 -18.54 -12.37 -3.43
C SER A 27 -19.58 -12.82 -2.40
N ALA A 28 -20.65 -12.05 -2.21
CA ALA A 28 -21.77 -12.44 -1.35
C ALA A 28 -22.49 -13.70 -1.86
N GLU A 29 -22.74 -13.80 -3.18
CA GLU A 29 -23.34 -15.01 -3.79
C GLU A 29 -22.44 -16.24 -3.65
N THR A 30 -21.11 -16.07 -3.79
CA THR A 30 -20.16 -17.19 -3.83
C THR A 30 -19.81 -17.68 -2.43
N TYR A 31 -19.58 -16.77 -1.48
CA TYR A 31 -19.03 -17.10 -0.15
C TYR A 31 -20.07 -17.01 0.97
N GLY A 32 -21.20 -16.34 0.77
CA GLY A 32 -22.35 -16.35 1.66
C GLY A 32 -22.03 -15.91 3.09
N GLU A 33 -22.39 -16.77 4.05
CA GLU A 33 -22.21 -16.56 5.49
C GLU A 33 -20.77 -16.81 5.97
N LYS A 34 -19.83 -17.13 5.08
CA LYS A 34 -18.42 -17.23 5.46
C LYS A 34 -17.96 -15.90 6.06
N PRO A 35 -17.20 -15.91 7.18
CA PRO A 35 -16.61 -14.69 7.73
C PRO A 35 -15.68 -14.03 6.72
N PHE A 36 -15.98 -12.78 6.37
CA PHE A 36 -15.12 -11.93 5.55
C PHE A 36 -14.26 -11.03 6.41
N ILE A 37 -14.86 -10.29 7.36
CA ILE A 37 -14.12 -9.41 8.28
C ILE A 37 -14.15 -10.00 9.69
N LYS A 38 -12.99 -10.01 10.36
CA LYS A 38 -12.86 -10.31 11.79
C LYS A 38 -12.12 -9.17 12.49
N TYR A 39 -12.55 -8.83 13.68
CA TYR A 39 -11.85 -7.86 14.53
C TYR A 39 -12.10 -8.14 16.01
N LEU A 40 -11.27 -7.56 16.88
CA LEU A 40 -11.46 -7.65 18.33
C LEU A 40 -12.24 -6.45 18.85
N ALA A 41 -13.33 -6.72 19.57
CA ALA A 41 -14.05 -5.74 20.36
C ALA A 41 -14.19 -6.28 21.78
N ASN A 42 -13.69 -5.54 22.78
CA ASN A 42 -13.69 -5.96 24.19
C ASN A 42 -13.12 -7.38 24.42
N ASP A 43 -12.02 -7.70 23.72
CA ASP A 43 -11.36 -9.01 23.72
C ASP A 43 -12.17 -10.18 23.11
N GLU A 44 -13.33 -9.91 22.56
CA GLU A 44 -14.13 -10.87 21.80
C GLU A 44 -13.91 -10.73 20.31
N ILE A 45 -13.91 -11.86 19.59
CA ILE A 45 -13.82 -11.86 18.12
C ILE A 45 -15.20 -11.59 17.56
N ILE A 46 -15.33 -10.48 16.86
CA ILE A 46 -16.53 -10.17 16.07
C ILE A 46 -16.26 -10.60 14.62
N GLU A 47 -17.22 -11.29 14.06
CA GLU A 47 -17.20 -11.76 12.67
C GLU A 47 -18.32 -11.09 11.87
N LYS A 48 -18.01 -10.72 10.63
CA LYS A 48 -18.93 -10.18 9.65
C LYS A 48 -18.80 -10.97 8.35
N SER A 49 -19.93 -11.49 7.87
CA SER A 49 -19.97 -12.32 6.66
C SER A 49 -19.89 -11.48 5.37
N PHE A 50 -19.70 -12.15 4.23
CA PHE A 50 -19.77 -11.51 2.92
C PHE A 50 -21.17 -10.96 2.63
N ILE A 51 -22.22 -11.65 3.08
CA ILE A 51 -23.62 -11.18 2.93
C ILE A 51 -23.85 -9.95 3.79
N GLU A 52 -23.47 -9.98 5.09
CA GLU A 52 -23.61 -8.81 5.97
C GLU A 52 -22.89 -7.59 5.43
N LEU A 53 -21.66 -7.75 4.91
CA LEU A 53 -20.92 -6.63 4.30
C LEU A 53 -21.70 -6.05 3.12
N LYS A 54 -22.22 -6.90 2.22
CA LYS A 54 -23.02 -6.45 1.08
C LYS A 54 -24.24 -5.67 1.55
N GLU A 55 -25.07 -6.26 2.42
CA GLU A 55 -26.32 -5.65 2.87
C GLU A 55 -26.07 -4.31 3.60
N ASN A 56 -25.09 -4.28 4.49
CA ASN A 56 -24.75 -3.07 5.23
C ASN A 56 -24.18 -1.97 4.31
N SER A 57 -23.37 -2.35 3.33
CA SER A 57 -22.86 -1.38 2.33
C SER A 57 -23.96 -0.85 1.44
N LEU A 58 -24.97 -1.68 1.08
CA LEU A 58 -26.13 -1.24 0.33
C LEU A 58 -27.07 -0.36 1.14
N ALA A 59 -27.19 -0.59 2.45
CA ALA A 59 -27.93 0.31 3.33
C ALA A 59 -27.28 1.71 3.37
N ILE A 60 -25.96 1.77 3.47
CA ILE A 60 -25.22 3.05 3.36
C ILE A 60 -25.41 3.70 1.97
N CYS A 61 -25.39 2.91 0.89
CA CYS A 61 -25.67 3.40 -0.46
C CYS A 61 -27.07 4.05 -0.53
N ARG A 62 -28.11 3.38 -0.02
CA ARG A 62 -29.50 3.89 0.00
C ARG A 62 -29.61 5.16 0.85
N TYR A 63 -28.96 5.19 2.01
CA TYR A 63 -28.87 6.39 2.83
C TYR A 63 -28.27 7.57 2.07
N MET A 64 -27.08 7.38 1.49
CA MET A 64 -26.41 8.46 0.74
C MET A 64 -27.28 9.00 -0.38
N ARG A 65 -27.93 8.13 -1.12
CA ARG A 65 -28.82 8.52 -2.23
C ARG A 65 -30.15 9.14 -1.78
N SER A 66 -30.62 8.80 -0.59
CA SER A 66 -31.80 9.45 -0.01
C SER A 66 -31.51 10.90 0.42
N VAL A 67 -30.29 11.17 0.85
CA VAL A 67 -29.83 12.51 1.27
C VAL A 67 -29.42 13.36 0.06
N CYS A 68 -28.73 12.77 -0.91
CA CYS A 68 -28.28 13.43 -2.14
C CYS A 68 -28.36 12.44 -3.31
N PRO A 69 -29.34 12.60 -4.22
CA PRO A 69 -29.49 11.76 -5.41
C PRO A 69 -28.33 11.93 -6.40
N GLU A 70 -27.68 13.08 -6.37
CA GLU A 70 -26.55 13.40 -7.23
C GLU A 70 -25.28 12.70 -6.73
N ARG A 71 -24.31 12.57 -7.63
CA ARG A 71 -23.01 12.02 -7.32
C ARG A 71 -22.20 12.99 -6.45
N MET A 72 -21.67 12.48 -5.33
CA MET A 72 -20.87 13.26 -4.37
C MET A 72 -19.43 12.75 -4.29
N HIS A 73 -18.53 13.63 -3.87
CA HIS A 73 -17.21 13.25 -3.37
C HIS A 73 -17.27 13.08 -1.86
N ILE A 74 -16.98 11.87 -1.41
CA ILE A 74 -17.15 11.45 -0.01
C ILE A 74 -15.81 11.23 0.64
N ALA A 75 -15.46 12.09 1.58
CA ALA A 75 -14.27 11.96 2.41
C ALA A 75 -14.51 10.97 3.56
N ILE A 76 -13.50 10.17 3.89
CA ILE A 76 -13.48 9.36 5.10
C ILE A 76 -12.18 9.63 5.86
N ILE A 77 -12.31 10.02 7.15
CA ILE A 77 -11.20 10.23 8.10
C ILE A 77 -11.35 9.24 9.24
N GLY A 78 -10.48 8.24 9.31
CA GLY A 78 -10.57 7.22 10.34
C GLY A 78 -9.50 6.15 10.22
N LYS A 79 -9.43 5.30 11.25
CA LYS A 79 -8.70 4.04 11.21
C LYS A 79 -9.49 3.00 10.44
N THR A 80 -8.85 1.92 10.03
CA THR A 80 -9.54 0.82 9.38
C THR A 80 -10.43 0.08 10.38
N SER A 81 -11.75 0.29 10.28
CA SER A 81 -12.80 -0.37 11.06
C SER A 81 -13.82 -1.02 10.13
N TYR A 82 -14.77 -1.79 10.67
CA TYR A 82 -15.87 -2.35 9.87
C TYR A 82 -16.76 -1.24 9.31
N GLU A 83 -17.04 -0.22 10.09
CA GLU A 83 -17.81 0.96 9.72
C GLU A 83 -17.12 1.77 8.62
N TYR A 84 -15.79 1.92 8.69
CA TYR A 84 -14.99 2.51 7.61
C TYR A 84 -15.17 1.73 6.30
N ILE A 85 -15.07 0.40 6.37
CA ILE A 85 -15.18 -0.49 5.20
C ILE A 85 -16.59 -0.42 4.60
N THR A 86 -17.65 -0.43 5.42
CA THR A 86 -19.03 -0.33 4.92
C THR A 86 -19.35 1.04 4.34
N ALA A 87 -18.88 2.13 4.96
CA ALA A 87 -19.01 3.49 4.43
C ALA A 87 -18.28 3.66 3.09
N MET A 88 -17.03 3.21 3.01
CA MET A 88 -16.23 3.18 1.78
C MET A 88 -16.92 2.38 0.67
N THR A 89 -17.36 1.16 1.00
CA THR A 89 -18.01 0.29 0.02
C THR A 89 -19.34 0.87 -0.42
N GLY A 90 -20.15 1.41 0.51
CA GLY A 90 -21.39 2.11 0.24
C GLY A 90 -21.20 3.29 -0.72
N ALA A 91 -20.14 4.09 -0.54
CA ALA A 91 -19.78 5.18 -1.45
C ALA A 91 -19.49 4.67 -2.86
N LEU A 92 -18.72 3.59 -2.99
CA LEU A 92 -18.33 3.02 -4.28
C LEU A 92 -19.52 2.38 -5.03
N VAL A 93 -20.36 1.63 -4.33
CA VAL A 93 -21.51 0.96 -4.97
C VAL A 93 -22.70 1.90 -5.23
N SER A 94 -22.69 3.10 -4.69
CA SER A 94 -23.66 4.16 -4.99
C SER A 94 -23.27 5.04 -6.18
N GLY A 95 -22.08 4.82 -6.77
CA GLY A 95 -21.53 5.65 -7.86
C GLY A 95 -20.89 6.94 -7.37
N ASN A 96 -20.79 7.16 -6.08
CA ASN A 96 -20.05 8.30 -5.50
C ASN A 96 -18.53 8.13 -5.63
N VAL A 97 -17.78 9.21 -5.43
CA VAL A 97 -16.32 9.20 -5.45
C VAL A 97 -15.80 9.09 -4.02
N PHE A 98 -15.14 7.99 -3.71
CA PHE A 98 -14.47 7.80 -2.43
C PHE A 98 -13.15 8.56 -2.37
N VAL A 99 -12.97 9.40 -1.35
CA VAL A 99 -11.74 10.20 -1.15
C VAL A 99 -11.17 9.91 0.24
N PRO A 100 -10.22 8.98 0.37
CA PRO A 100 -9.62 8.64 1.65
C PRO A 100 -8.67 9.72 2.16
N PHE A 101 -8.74 10.00 3.47
CA PHE A 101 -7.84 10.91 4.16
C PHE A 101 -7.05 10.19 5.25
N ALA A 102 -5.79 10.57 5.38
CA ALA A 102 -4.97 10.06 6.47
C ALA A 102 -5.50 10.56 7.82
N PRO A 103 -5.55 9.71 8.86
CA PRO A 103 -6.02 10.10 10.20
C PRO A 103 -5.29 11.29 10.82
N ASN A 104 -4.02 11.48 10.48
CA ASN A 104 -3.18 12.58 10.96
C ASN A 104 -3.25 13.86 10.11
N THR A 105 -4.26 13.98 9.24
CA THR A 105 -4.48 15.19 8.44
C THR A 105 -4.77 16.38 9.36
N THR A 106 -4.00 17.46 9.23
CA THR A 106 -4.24 18.69 10.00
C THR A 106 -5.47 19.44 9.50
N VAL A 107 -6.02 20.35 10.32
CA VAL A 107 -7.20 21.14 9.92
C VAL A 107 -6.93 21.95 8.65
N GLU A 108 -5.78 22.63 8.57
CA GLU A 108 -5.42 23.46 7.41
C GLU A 108 -5.27 22.59 6.15
N GLU A 109 -4.55 21.48 6.27
CA GLU A 109 -4.39 20.52 5.17
C GLU A 109 -5.73 19.94 4.73
N GLY A 110 -6.60 19.57 5.68
CA GLY A 110 -7.93 19.03 5.42
C GLY A 110 -8.81 20.03 4.65
N VAL A 111 -8.84 21.30 5.05
CA VAL A 111 -9.59 22.34 4.33
C VAL A 111 -9.09 22.48 2.89
N ASN A 112 -7.77 22.58 2.69
CA ASN A 112 -7.18 22.68 1.36
C ASN A 112 -7.52 21.47 0.46
N LEU A 113 -7.49 20.26 1.05
CA LEU A 113 -7.84 19.03 0.32
C LEU A 113 -9.35 18.96 0.02
N PHE A 114 -10.21 19.42 0.93
CA PHE A 114 -11.65 19.47 0.70
C PHE A 114 -12.01 20.46 -0.42
N GLU A 115 -11.37 21.61 -0.45
CA GLU A 115 -11.55 22.59 -1.54
C GLU A 115 -11.06 22.06 -2.88
N SER A 116 -9.85 21.47 -2.90
CA SER A 116 -9.29 20.90 -4.14
C SER A 116 -10.04 19.67 -4.62
N GLY A 117 -10.61 18.88 -3.71
CA GLY A 117 -11.32 17.63 -3.98
C GLY A 117 -12.84 17.79 -4.13
N ASP A 118 -13.42 19.00 -4.00
CA ASP A 118 -14.87 19.25 -4.02
C ASP A 118 -15.64 18.30 -3.09
N ILE A 119 -15.18 18.17 -1.85
CA ILE A 119 -15.78 17.25 -0.89
C ILE A 119 -17.17 17.71 -0.46
N GLU A 120 -18.16 16.86 -0.54
CA GLU A 120 -19.55 17.17 -0.18
C GLU A 120 -20.06 16.35 1.00
N ALA A 121 -19.41 15.23 1.32
CA ALA A 121 -19.73 14.40 2.47
C ALA A 121 -18.47 14.04 3.25
N LEU A 122 -18.58 13.98 4.58
CA LEU A 122 -17.51 13.56 5.47
C LEU A 122 -18.03 12.50 6.45
N PHE A 123 -17.37 11.35 6.44
CA PHE A 123 -17.48 10.32 7.48
C PHE A 123 -16.22 10.34 8.33
N TYR A 124 -16.36 10.31 9.66
CA TYR A 124 -15.21 10.39 10.57
C TYR A 124 -15.41 9.53 11.81
N GLU A 125 -14.31 9.06 12.41
CA GLU A 125 -14.33 8.35 13.69
C GLU A 125 -14.21 9.29 14.88
N ASN A 126 -14.69 8.85 16.07
CA ASN A 126 -14.70 9.61 17.31
C ASN A 126 -13.34 10.22 17.67
N GLU A 127 -12.26 9.48 17.48
CA GLU A 127 -10.90 9.93 17.77
C GLU A 127 -10.51 11.19 16.98
N PHE A 128 -11.11 11.40 15.81
CA PHE A 128 -10.82 12.52 14.91
C PHE A 128 -11.93 13.58 14.89
N ALA A 129 -12.89 13.50 15.81
CA ALA A 129 -14.09 14.34 15.81
C ALA A 129 -13.78 15.84 15.89
N GLU A 130 -12.82 16.26 16.71
CA GLU A 130 -12.44 17.69 16.83
C GLU A 130 -11.84 18.21 15.51
N THR A 131 -10.93 17.47 14.92
CA THR A 131 -10.32 17.82 13.63
C THR A 131 -11.37 17.84 12.52
N ALA A 132 -12.23 16.81 12.44
CA ALA A 132 -13.29 16.70 11.45
C ALA A 132 -14.30 17.87 11.54
N LYS A 133 -14.73 18.24 12.76
CA LYS A 133 -15.61 19.41 13.00
C LYS A 133 -14.94 20.71 12.59
N ALA A 134 -13.70 20.92 12.98
CA ALA A 134 -12.97 22.13 12.63
C ALA A 134 -12.75 22.27 11.11
N ILE A 135 -12.51 21.16 10.39
CA ILE A 135 -12.47 21.16 8.93
C ILE A 135 -13.84 21.49 8.36
N ALA A 136 -14.90 20.84 8.83
CA ALA A 136 -16.28 21.03 8.35
C ALA A 136 -16.74 22.49 8.54
N GLU A 137 -16.48 23.08 9.70
CA GLU A 137 -16.83 24.48 10.01
C GLU A 137 -16.11 25.47 9.10
N LYS A 138 -14.78 25.30 8.89
CA LYS A 138 -13.99 26.18 8.03
C LYS A 138 -14.33 26.04 6.56
N TYR A 139 -14.58 24.81 6.12
CA TYR A 139 -14.92 24.53 4.73
C TYR A 139 -16.37 24.97 4.37
N GLY A 140 -17.35 24.70 5.23
CA GLY A 140 -18.72 25.22 5.16
C GLY A 140 -19.58 24.71 3.99
N LYS A 141 -19.16 23.68 3.22
CA LYS A 141 -19.87 23.20 2.03
C LYS A 141 -20.37 21.76 2.12
N LEU A 142 -20.19 21.11 3.28
CA LEU A 142 -20.62 19.71 3.45
C LEU A 142 -22.15 19.60 3.48
N LYS A 143 -22.67 18.63 2.72
CA LYS A 143 -24.09 18.21 2.72
C LYS A 143 -24.35 17.10 3.73
N VAL A 144 -23.34 16.25 3.97
CA VAL A 144 -23.40 15.08 4.87
C VAL A 144 -22.21 15.10 5.82
N PHE A 145 -22.50 14.91 7.12
CA PHE A 145 -21.47 14.88 8.16
C PHE A 145 -21.81 13.77 9.16
N VAL A 146 -21.07 12.66 9.13
CA VAL A 146 -21.41 11.43 9.85
C VAL A 146 -20.28 10.96 10.74
N ASN A 147 -20.61 10.68 11.99
CA ASN A 147 -19.69 10.06 12.95
C ASN A 147 -19.76 8.53 12.85
N MET A 148 -18.75 7.90 12.29
CA MET A 148 -18.64 6.43 12.18
C MET A 148 -18.43 5.72 13.53
N GLY A 149 -17.95 6.43 14.54
CA GLY A 149 -17.82 5.88 15.90
C GLY A 149 -19.16 5.77 16.65
N ASN A 150 -20.27 6.18 16.05
CA ASN A 150 -21.61 6.01 16.61
C ASN A 150 -22.22 4.68 16.11
N ALA A 151 -22.04 3.61 16.88
CA ALA A 151 -22.55 2.27 16.54
C ALA A 151 -24.08 2.25 16.43
N ASP A 152 -24.79 3.00 17.27
CA ASP A 152 -26.25 3.06 17.24
C ASP A 152 -26.73 3.68 15.92
N TRP A 153 -26.05 4.74 15.43
CA TRP A 153 -26.38 5.35 14.14
C TRP A 153 -26.22 4.34 12.98
N PHE A 154 -25.17 3.54 12.98
CA PHE A 154 -24.98 2.53 11.94
C PHE A 154 -26.04 1.43 12.02
N ALA A 155 -26.40 0.97 13.23
CA ALA A 155 -27.46 0.00 13.42
C ALA A 155 -28.81 0.52 12.90
N ASP A 156 -29.18 1.77 13.25
CA ASP A 156 -30.39 2.42 12.77
C ASP A 156 -30.40 2.56 11.23
N ILE A 157 -29.27 2.90 10.62
CA ILE A 157 -29.15 3.01 9.15
C ILE A 157 -29.32 1.63 8.50
N TYR A 158 -28.68 0.60 9.04
CA TYR A 158 -28.78 -0.75 8.47
C TYR A 158 -30.21 -1.28 8.52
N GLU A 159 -30.94 -1.01 9.61
CA GLU A 159 -32.36 -1.39 9.73
C GLU A 159 -33.26 -0.54 8.80
N LYS A 160 -33.19 0.79 8.90
CA LYS A 160 -34.03 1.71 8.16
C LYS A 160 -33.88 1.59 6.64
N TYR A 161 -32.64 1.40 6.18
CA TYR A 161 -32.31 1.31 4.75
C TYR A 161 -32.03 -0.14 4.31
N SER A 162 -32.66 -1.12 4.96
CA SER A 162 -32.55 -2.54 4.61
C SER A 162 -33.14 -2.83 3.20
N ALA A 163 -32.92 -4.04 2.71
CA ALA A 163 -33.42 -4.48 1.41
C ALA A 163 -34.95 -4.46 1.31
N ASP A 164 -35.65 -4.66 2.43
CA ASP A 164 -37.13 -4.71 2.52
C ASP A 164 -37.75 -3.34 2.82
N SER A 165 -36.96 -2.26 2.89
CA SER A 165 -37.45 -0.91 3.18
C SER A 165 -38.01 -0.21 1.94
N GLU A 166 -38.76 0.89 2.17
CA GLU A 166 -39.21 1.79 1.10
C GLU A 166 -38.08 2.40 0.27
N TYR A 167 -36.82 2.33 0.76
CA TYR A 167 -35.64 2.84 0.11
C TYR A 167 -34.93 1.79 -0.76
N ALA A 168 -35.43 0.56 -0.87
CA ALA A 168 -34.75 -0.55 -1.54
C ALA A 168 -34.27 -0.21 -2.96
N SER A 169 -35.11 0.45 -3.76
CA SER A 169 -34.81 0.83 -5.15
C SER A 169 -33.66 1.85 -5.27
N LEU A 170 -33.33 2.59 -4.22
CA LEU A 170 -32.21 3.56 -4.25
C LEU A 170 -30.83 2.90 -4.43
N SER A 171 -30.72 1.59 -4.22
CA SER A 171 -29.50 0.84 -4.51
C SER A 171 -29.44 0.27 -5.93
N GLU A 172 -30.48 0.43 -6.74
CA GLU A 172 -30.51 0.04 -8.14
C GLU A 172 -29.86 1.13 -9.01
N VAL A 173 -28.52 1.22 -8.90
CA VAL A 173 -27.73 2.23 -9.60
C VAL A 173 -26.98 1.56 -10.74
N GLU A 174 -27.14 2.09 -11.94
CA GLU A 174 -26.29 1.72 -13.06
C GLU A 174 -24.93 2.40 -12.92
N LEU A 175 -23.87 1.60 -12.80
CA LEU A 175 -22.51 2.07 -12.65
C LEU A 175 -21.76 1.98 -13.97
N ASN A 176 -21.18 3.08 -14.43
CA ASN A 176 -20.23 3.05 -15.53
C ASN A 176 -18.83 2.66 -15.00
N PRO A 177 -18.23 1.55 -15.46
CA PRO A 177 -16.91 1.11 -15.01
C PRO A 177 -15.80 2.15 -15.19
N GLU A 178 -15.92 3.00 -16.20
CA GLU A 178 -14.91 4.01 -16.55
C GLU A 178 -15.08 5.31 -15.73
N ASP A 179 -16.14 5.45 -14.94
CA ASP A 179 -16.28 6.62 -14.07
C ASP A 179 -15.26 6.59 -12.92
N CYS A 180 -14.80 7.77 -12.52
CA CYS A 180 -13.90 7.93 -11.36
C CYS A 180 -14.56 7.37 -10.10
N ALA A 181 -14.03 6.32 -9.52
CA ALA A 181 -14.54 5.69 -8.29
C ALA A 181 -13.83 6.21 -7.03
N THR A 182 -12.57 6.62 -7.16
CA THR A 182 -11.79 7.15 -6.03
C THR A 182 -10.78 8.18 -6.48
N ILE A 183 -10.51 9.14 -5.60
CA ILE A 183 -9.42 10.11 -5.74
C ILE A 183 -8.49 9.95 -4.54
N ILE A 184 -7.26 9.49 -4.79
CA ILE A 184 -6.26 9.27 -3.74
C ILE A 184 -5.19 10.34 -3.82
N TYR A 185 -5.06 11.14 -2.77
CA TYR A 185 -4.07 12.21 -2.70
C TYR A 185 -2.68 11.66 -2.35
N THR A 186 -1.71 11.93 -3.22
CA THR A 186 -0.30 11.57 -3.02
C THR A 186 0.52 12.82 -2.75
N SER A 187 1.61 12.66 -1.97
CA SER A 187 2.58 13.74 -1.79
C SER A 187 3.36 13.96 -3.09
N GLY A 188 2.97 14.98 -3.85
CA GLY A 188 3.67 15.37 -5.07
C GLY A 188 5.11 15.84 -4.79
N THR A 189 5.99 15.69 -5.77
CA THR A 189 7.38 16.15 -5.70
C THR A 189 7.53 17.68 -5.64
N THR A 190 6.48 18.40 -6.06
CA THR A 190 6.40 19.88 -6.09
C THR A 190 5.82 20.48 -4.82
N GLY A 191 5.57 19.68 -3.77
CA GLY A 191 4.94 20.14 -2.52
C GLY A 191 3.41 20.22 -2.58
N LYS A 192 2.79 20.30 -3.76
CA LYS A 192 1.33 20.20 -3.92
C LYS A 192 0.91 18.73 -3.98
N ARG A 193 -0.11 18.36 -3.23
CA ARG A 193 -0.70 17.03 -3.31
C ARG A 193 -1.43 16.85 -4.64
N LYS A 194 -1.26 15.70 -5.28
CA LYS A 194 -1.94 15.33 -6.52
C LYS A 194 -3.03 14.32 -6.22
N GLY A 195 -4.25 14.60 -6.65
CA GLY A 195 -5.38 13.67 -6.52
C GLY A 195 -5.42 12.68 -7.70
N VAL A 196 -4.95 11.47 -7.50
CA VAL A 196 -4.95 10.40 -8.52
C VAL A 196 -6.36 9.87 -8.69
N MET A 197 -6.93 10.02 -9.89
CA MET A 197 -8.26 9.51 -10.24
C MET A 197 -8.19 8.07 -10.72
N LEU A 198 -8.93 7.17 -10.06
CA LEU A 198 -9.02 5.76 -10.46
C LEU A 198 -10.49 5.40 -10.69
N SER A 199 -10.77 4.73 -11.82
CA SER A 199 -12.08 4.19 -12.13
C SER A 199 -12.31 2.83 -11.46
N SER A 200 -13.57 2.36 -11.41
CA SER A 200 -13.86 0.98 -11.03
C SER A 200 -13.12 -0.02 -11.91
N ALA A 201 -13.05 0.24 -13.22
CA ALA A 201 -12.32 -0.60 -14.15
C ALA A 201 -10.83 -0.69 -13.83
N ASN A 202 -10.18 0.43 -13.45
CA ASN A 202 -8.77 0.44 -13.04
C ASN A 202 -8.53 -0.45 -11.81
N LEU A 203 -9.37 -0.30 -10.78
CA LEU A 203 -9.28 -1.05 -9.52
C LEU A 203 -9.50 -2.55 -9.75
N ILE A 204 -10.55 -2.91 -10.49
CA ILE A 204 -10.89 -4.30 -10.81
C ILE A 204 -9.80 -4.96 -11.66
N ALA A 205 -9.27 -4.26 -12.67
CA ALA A 205 -8.17 -4.77 -13.48
C ALA A 205 -6.97 -5.15 -12.61
N ASN A 206 -6.61 -4.34 -11.60
CA ASN A 206 -5.46 -4.59 -10.73
C ASN A 206 -5.57 -5.82 -9.82
N ILE A 207 -6.76 -6.31 -9.59
CA ILE A 207 -6.99 -7.50 -8.75
C ILE A 207 -7.27 -8.77 -9.57
N THR A 208 -7.60 -8.64 -10.85
CA THR A 208 -7.97 -9.73 -11.76
C THR A 208 -6.81 -10.26 -12.62
N TYR A 209 -5.57 -10.04 -12.17
CA TYR A 209 -4.37 -10.56 -12.84
C TYR A 209 -4.28 -12.09 -12.74
N THR A 210 -3.59 -12.70 -13.70
CA THR A 210 -3.51 -14.15 -13.85
C THR A 210 -2.13 -14.74 -13.56
N GLU A 211 -1.13 -13.90 -13.35
CA GLU A 211 0.28 -14.29 -13.18
C GLU A 211 0.59 -14.97 -11.85
N PHE A 212 -0.31 -14.89 -10.88
CA PHE A 212 -0.14 -15.49 -9.57
C PHE A 212 -1.43 -16.13 -9.06
N GLU A 213 -1.32 -17.32 -8.48
CA GLU A 213 -2.43 -18.02 -7.83
C GLU A 213 -2.32 -17.91 -6.31
N HIS A 214 -3.42 -17.52 -5.69
CA HIS A 214 -3.55 -17.54 -4.23
C HIS A 214 -4.10 -18.88 -3.77
N GLU A 215 -3.65 -19.33 -2.60
CA GLU A 215 -4.28 -20.46 -1.93
C GLU A 215 -5.70 -20.06 -1.49
N ARG A 216 -6.61 -21.01 -1.52
CA ARG A 216 -7.97 -20.77 -1.05
C ARG A 216 -8.02 -20.76 0.47
N ASN A 217 -8.99 -20.03 1.03
CA ASN A 217 -9.20 -19.92 2.47
C ASN A 217 -8.06 -19.24 3.26
N GLU A 218 -7.34 -18.34 2.63
CA GLU A 218 -6.35 -17.55 3.36
C GLU A 218 -7.01 -16.67 4.44
N VAL A 219 -6.29 -16.51 5.54
CA VAL A 219 -6.60 -15.56 6.62
C VAL A 219 -5.55 -14.47 6.55
N LEU A 220 -5.99 -13.26 6.23
CA LEU A 220 -5.13 -12.09 6.10
C LEU A 220 -5.20 -11.24 7.37
N LEU A 221 -4.06 -10.93 7.99
CA LEU A 221 -4.03 -9.82 8.96
C LEU A 221 -3.73 -8.51 8.23
N SER A 222 -4.74 -7.64 8.15
CA SER A 222 -4.64 -6.31 7.54
C SER A 222 -4.09 -5.31 8.55
N VAL A 223 -2.85 -4.87 8.34
CA VAL A 223 -2.08 -4.04 9.28
C VAL A 223 -1.97 -2.60 8.78
N LEU A 224 -1.83 -2.44 7.47
CA LEU A 224 -1.63 -1.14 6.87
C LEU A 224 -2.98 -0.40 6.71
N PRO A 225 -2.97 0.95 6.73
CA PRO A 225 -4.22 1.71 6.68
C PRO A 225 -4.95 1.60 5.33
N MET A 226 -6.28 1.48 5.37
CA MET A 226 -7.13 1.34 4.19
C MET A 226 -7.17 2.59 3.30
N HIS A 227 -6.75 3.76 3.81
CA HIS A 227 -6.61 4.97 2.98
C HIS A 227 -5.43 4.91 1.99
N HIS A 228 -4.54 3.93 2.10
CA HIS A 228 -3.51 3.68 1.12
C HIS A 228 -3.98 2.67 0.07
N ILE A 229 -3.74 2.98 -1.20
CA ILE A 229 -4.16 2.16 -2.35
C ILE A 229 -3.69 0.70 -2.24
N PHE A 230 -2.54 0.43 -1.63
CA PHE A 230 -2.00 -0.92 -1.48
C PHE A 230 -2.92 -1.82 -0.65
N CYS A 231 -3.40 -1.35 0.50
CA CYS A 231 -4.34 -2.11 1.31
C CYS A 231 -5.74 -2.11 0.72
N PHE A 232 -6.18 -0.96 0.25
CA PHE A 232 -7.48 -0.79 -0.40
C PHE A 232 -7.71 -1.83 -1.52
N THR A 233 -6.73 -2.06 -2.38
CA THR A 233 -6.85 -3.07 -3.45
C THR A 233 -6.41 -4.46 -3.02
N SER A 234 -5.26 -4.59 -2.34
CA SER A 234 -4.67 -5.91 -2.07
C SER A 234 -5.25 -6.60 -0.86
N ASP A 235 -5.62 -5.86 0.22
CA ASP A 235 -6.24 -6.47 1.38
C ASP A 235 -7.74 -6.60 1.21
N TYR A 236 -8.41 -5.54 0.71
CA TYR A 236 -9.86 -5.53 0.64
C TYR A 236 -10.39 -6.16 -0.67
N PHE A 237 -10.17 -5.54 -1.83
CA PHE A 237 -10.77 -6.02 -3.08
C PHE A 237 -10.26 -7.40 -3.50
N LYS A 238 -8.96 -7.66 -3.36
CA LYS A 238 -8.42 -8.99 -3.70
C LYS A 238 -8.99 -10.06 -2.78
N SER A 239 -9.19 -9.76 -1.50
CA SER A 239 -9.80 -10.70 -0.55
C SER A 239 -11.28 -10.97 -0.85
N LEU A 240 -12.04 -9.96 -1.29
CA LEU A 240 -13.39 -10.15 -1.81
C LEU A 240 -13.42 -11.10 -3.00
N LEU A 241 -12.52 -10.89 -3.96
CA LEU A 241 -12.44 -11.72 -5.17
C LEU A 241 -12.10 -13.19 -4.85
N GLU A 242 -11.13 -13.42 -3.96
CA GLU A 242 -10.60 -14.76 -3.65
C GLU A 242 -11.29 -15.45 -2.46
N GLY A 243 -12.16 -14.73 -1.76
CA GLY A 243 -12.88 -15.27 -0.59
C GLY A 243 -12.00 -15.42 0.65
N PHE A 244 -11.01 -14.55 0.86
CA PHE A 244 -10.19 -14.57 2.09
C PHE A 244 -10.97 -14.02 3.28
N THR A 245 -10.52 -14.39 4.48
CA THR A 245 -10.96 -13.72 5.71
C THR A 245 -9.95 -12.63 6.05
N VAL A 246 -10.42 -11.39 6.20
CA VAL A 246 -9.59 -10.22 6.57
C VAL A 246 -9.75 -9.92 8.05
N CYS A 247 -8.67 -10.06 8.81
CA CYS A 247 -8.61 -9.70 10.22
C CYS A 247 -8.09 -8.27 10.37
N LEU A 248 -8.88 -7.36 10.94
CA LEU A 248 -8.49 -5.97 11.12
C LEU A 248 -7.56 -5.84 12.32
N ASN A 249 -6.37 -5.27 12.10
CA ASN A 249 -5.39 -5.08 13.17
C ASN A 249 -5.70 -3.89 14.08
N GLY A 250 -6.41 -2.87 13.56
CA GLY A 250 -6.55 -1.61 14.26
C GLY A 250 -5.20 -0.89 14.39
N ASP A 251 -4.75 -0.63 15.59
CA ASP A 251 -3.46 0.03 15.85
C ASP A 251 -2.26 -0.89 15.65
N LEU A 252 -1.13 -0.32 15.20
CA LEU A 252 0.12 -1.07 15.01
C LEU A 252 0.61 -1.77 16.28
N SER A 253 0.33 -1.23 17.46
CA SER A 253 0.65 -1.84 18.74
C SER A 253 -0.01 -3.21 18.95
N ASN A 254 -1.14 -3.47 18.30
CA ASN A 254 -1.91 -4.71 18.42
C ASN A 254 -1.36 -5.87 17.59
N ILE A 255 -0.37 -5.66 16.70
CA ILE A 255 0.13 -6.71 15.80
C ILE A 255 0.45 -8.00 16.55
N GLY A 256 1.21 -7.92 17.65
CA GLY A 256 1.61 -9.12 18.41
C GLY A 256 0.43 -9.90 18.99
N LYS A 257 -0.57 -9.20 19.55
CA LYS A 257 -1.80 -9.80 20.05
C LYS A 257 -2.60 -10.44 18.93
N ASN A 258 -2.79 -9.71 17.84
CA ASN A 258 -3.64 -10.14 16.73
C ASN A 258 -3.02 -11.29 15.91
N LEU A 259 -1.70 -11.35 15.80
CA LEU A 259 -0.99 -12.51 15.25
C LEU A 259 -1.30 -13.78 16.06
N SER A 260 -1.30 -13.67 17.40
CA SER A 260 -1.61 -14.80 18.28
C SER A 260 -3.09 -15.21 18.22
N VAL A 261 -4.01 -14.24 18.13
CA VAL A 261 -5.46 -14.50 18.15
C VAL A 261 -5.95 -15.03 16.80
N PHE A 262 -5.62 -14.34 15.71
CA PHE A 262 -6.16 -14.66 14.40
C PHE A 262 -5.38 -15.71 13.63
N GLN A 263 -4.14 -16.01 14.01
CA GLN A 263 -3.28 -17.01 13.35
C GLN A 263 -3.28 -16.87 11.82
N PRO A 264 -2.89 -15.70 11.26
CA PRO A 264 -3.02 -15.44 9.85
C PRO A 264 -2.11 -16.35 9.02
N THR A 265 -2.51 -16.60 7.76
CA THR A 265 -1.70 -17.31 6.76
C THR A 265 -0.82 -16.35 5.98
N THR A 266 -1.24 -15.08 5.87
CA THR A 266 -0.56 -14.06 5.06
C THR A 266 -0.74 -12.65 5.65
N MET A 267 0.15 -11.74 5.25
CA MET A 267 0.10 -10.30 5.56
C MET A 267 0.58 -9.49 4.35
N ARG A 268 0.19 -8.19 4.30
CA ARG A 268 0.76 -7.19 3.39
C ARG A 268 1.41 -6.12 4.23
N LEU A 269 2.71 -5.93 4.05
CA LEU A 269 3.53 -5.09 4.93
C LEU A 269 4.45 -4.17 4.13
N VAL A 270 5.02 -3.20 4.83
CA VAL A 270 6.16 -2.41 4.37
C VAL A 270 7.45 -2.91 5.00
N PRO A 271 8.64 -2.67 4.42
CA PRO A 271 9.92 -3.21 4.89
C PRO A 271 10.17 -2.98 6.38
N MET A 272 9.92 -1.79 6.88
CA MET A 272 10.13 -1.43 8.29
C MET A 272 9.37 -2.35 9.27
N ILE A 273 8.13 -2.73 8.94
CA ILE A 273 7.36 -3.66 9.79
C ILE A 273 7.93 -5.06 9.67
N CYS A 274 8.33 -5.49 8.47
CA CYS A 274 8.99 -6.77 8.25
C CYS A 274 10.28 -6.87 9.08
N GLU A 275 11.14 -5.85 9.04
CA GLU A 275 12.38 -5.78 9.83
C GLU A 275 12.11 -5.86 11.33
N THR A 276 11.09 -5.15 11.80
CA THR A 276 10.71 -5.15 13.21
C THR A 276 10.24 -6.54 13.67
N LEU A 277 9.43 -7.21 12.87
CA LEU A 277 8.92 -8.54 13.21
C LEU A 277 10.01 -9.61 13.16
N ILE A 278 10.84 -9.62 12.12
CA ILE A 278 11.93 -10.61 12.00
C ILE A 278 13.00 -10.39 13.08
N LYS A 279 13.26 -9.15 13.49
CA LYS A 279 14.15 -8.85 14.63
C LYS A 279 13.63 -9.49 15.92
N LYS A 280 12.31 -9.48 16.15
CA LYS A 280 11.71 -10.19 17.31
C LYS A 280 11.93 -11.69 17.24
N VAL A 281 11.79 -12.31 16.05
CA VAL A 281 12.06 -13.74 15.84
C VAL A 281 13.52 -14.05 16.17
N ASN A 282 14.45 -13.25 15.66
CA ASN A 282 15.88 -13.43 15.89
C ASN A 282 16.27 -13.36 17.37
N ILE A 283 15.73 -12.36 18.09
CA ILE A 283 15.96 -12.21 19.54
C ILE A 283 15.44 -13.44 20.29
N LEU A 284 14.24 -13.89 19.93
CA LEU A 284 13.62 -15.06 20.55
C LEU A 284 14.40 -16.34 20.26
N HIS A 285 14.80 -16.57 19.00
CA HIS A 285 15.56 -17.74 18.62
C HIS A 285 16.96 -17.75 19.26
N LYS A 286 17.63 -16.58 19.37
CA LYS A 286 18.88 -16.47 20.11
C LYS A 286 18.73 -16.77 21.62
N ARG A 287 17.59 -16.38 22.20
CA ARG A 287 17.30 -16.65 23.63
C ARG A 287 16.93 -18.10 23.90
N PHE A 288 16.33 -18.78 22.93
CA PHE A 288 15.85 -20.17 23.00
C PHE A 288 16.42 -21.01 21.85
N PRO A 289 17.74 -21.33 21.88
CA PRO A 289 18.42 -21.99 20.75
C PRO A 289 17.98 -23.44 20.53
N GLN A 290 17.21 -24.02 21.46
CA GLN A 290 16.61 -25.35 21.32
C GLN A 290 15.40 -25.37 20.35
N LEU A 291 14.80 -24.20 20.04
CA LEU A 291 13.74 -24.10 19.05
C LEU A 291 14.32 -24.25 17.65
N THR A 292 13.61 -24.93 16.77
CA THR A 292 13.89 -24.85 15.33
C THR A 292 13.59 -23.43 14.83
N PRO A 293 14.19 -23.00 13.70
CA PRO A 293 13.87 -21.70 13.11
C PRO A 293 12.36 -21.49 12.91
N ARG A 294 11.65 -22.50 12.41
CA ARG A 294 10.20 -22.44 12.20
C ARG A 294 9.44 -22.26 13.51
N GLU A 295 9.77 -22.99 14.55
CA GLU A 295 9.13 -22.83 15.86
C GLU A 295 9.37 -21.45 16.46
N ALA A 296 10.55 -20.85 16.26
CA ALA A 296 10.83 -19.49 16.68
C ALA A 296 9.94 -18.48 15.94
N ALA A 297 9.75 -18.64 14.63
CA ALA A 297 8.84 -17.84 13.84
C ALA A 297 7.38 -17.99 14.29
N GLU A 298 6.93 -19.19 14.57
CA GLU A 298 5.57 -19.47 15.02
C GLU A 298 5.21 -18.80 16.34
N LYS A 299 6.20 -18.57 17.22
CA LYS A 299 6.00 -17.81 18.47
C LYS A 299 5.70 -16.33 18.24
N VAL A 300 6.11 -15.77 17.11
CA VAL A 300 5.92 -14.35 16.76
C VAL A 300 4.75 -14.18 15.81
N PHE A 301 4.71 -14.97 14.76
CA PHE A 301 3.76 -14.81 13.65
C PHE A 301 2.49 -15.68 13.77
N GLY A 302 2.48 -16.66 14.68
CA GLY A 302 1.49 -17.72 14.70
C GLY A 302 1.87 -18.90 13.79
N LYS A 303 1.13 -20.01 13.93
CA LYS A 303 1.47 -21.29 13.29
C LYS A 303 1.23 -21.32 11.79
N ASN A 304 0.32 -20.48 11.30
CA ASN A 304 -0.22 -20.59 9.95
C ASN A 304 0.46 -19.68 8.92
N ILE A 305 1.35 -18.76 9.35
CA ILE A 305 2.00 -17.83 8.43
C ILE A 305 2.86 -18.59 7.40
N ASN A 306 2.59 -18.35 6.11
CA ASN A 306 3.30 -18.97 5.01
C ASN A 306 4.06 -17.96 4.18
N TRP A 307 3.45 -16.80 3.92
CA TRP A 307 4.05 -15.79 3.08
C TRP A 307 3.61 -14.38 3.47
N ILE A 308 4.43 -13.41 3.12
CA ILE A 308 4.18 -11.98 3.33
C ILE A 308 4.47 -11.25 2.02
N ALA A 309 3.52 -10.42 1.56
CA ALA A 309 3.81 -9.48 0.50
C ALA A 309 4.40 -8.20 1.09
N CYS A 310 5.53 -7.76 0.53
CA CYS A 310 6.22 -6.55 0.95
C CYS A 310 6.31 -5.55 -0.22
N GLY A 311 5.94 -4.31 0.03
CA GLY A 311 5.95 -3.28 -1.01
C GLY A 311 5.97 -1.86 -0.46
N GLY A 312 5.86 -0.87 -1.37
CA GLY A 312 5.83 0.54 -1.01
C GLY A 312 7.21 1.17 -0.74
N ALA A 313 8.26 0.38 -0.55
CA ALA A 313 9.65 0.80 -0.45
C ALA A 313 10.59 -0.33 -0.89
N TYR A 314 11.89 -0.03 -0.99
CA TYR A 314 12.93 -1.03 -1.29
C TYR A 314 12.98 -2.13 -0.21
N VAL A 315 13.12 -3.37 -0.64
CA VAL A 315 13.28 -4.56 0.22
C VAL A 315 14.71 -5.08 0.05
N ALA A 316 15.48 -5.06 1.13
CA ALA A 316 16.84 -5.59 1.10
C ALA A 316 16.85 -7.10 0.79
N PRO A 317 17.76 -7.59 -0.08
CA PRO A 317 17.90 -9.02 -0.35
C PRO A 317 18.08 -9.88 0.90
N SER A 318 18.86 -9.39 1.87
CA SER A 318 19.07 -10.07 3.16
C SER A 318 17.78 -10.26 3.96
N LEU A 319 16.85 -9.32 3.88
CA LEU A 319 15.56 -9.43 4.55
C LEU A 319 14.75 -10.60 3.98
N ILE A 320 14.77 -10.78 2.65
CA ILE A 320 14.13 -11.92 1.97
C ILE A 320 14.77 -13.23 2.43
N ASP A 321 16.10 -13.27 2.47
CA ASP A 321 16.86 -14.46 2.91
C ASP A 321 16.59 -14.80 4.37
N GLU A 322 16.49 -13.77 5.21
CA GLU A 322 16.26 -13.93 6.64
C GLU A 322 14.88 -14.54 6.92
N TYR A 323 13.83 -14.06 6.26
CA TYR A 323 12.50 -14.66 6.31
C TYR A 323 12.51 -16.13 5.82
N GLY A 324 13.25 -16.39 4.74
CA GLY A 324 13.42 -17.74 4.18
C GLY A 324 14.05 -18.74 5.17
N LYS A 325 15.00 -18.32 6.03
CA LYS A 325 15.57 -19.15 7.10
C LYS A 325 14.52 -19.67 8.08
N TYR A 326 13.45 -18.90 8.28
CA TYR A 326 12.35 -19.21 9.18
C TYR A 326 11.16 -19.88 8.49
N GLY A 327 11.31 -20.24 7.20
CA GLY A 327 10.27 -20.92 6.41
C GLY A 327 9.09 -20.01 6.05
N ILE A 328 9.31 -18.70 5.97
CA ILE A 328 8.31 -17.71 5.55
C ILE A 328 8.78 -17.09 4.21
N LEU A 329 7.91 -17.09 3.21
CA LEU A 329 8.19 -16.47 1.93
C LEU A 329 7.94 -14.96 2.01
N LEU A 330 8.98 -14.14 1.93
CA LEU A 330 8.84 -12.69 1.77
C LEU A 330 8.90 -12.36 0.28
N ARG A 331 7.78 -11.87 -0.27
CA ARG A 331 7.61 -11.58 -1.70
C ARG A 331 7.51 -10.08 -1.92
N GLN A 332 8.35 -9.56 -2.80
CA GLN A 332 8.35 -8.14 -3.14
C GLN A 332 7.43 -7.86 -4.31
N GLY A 333 6.65 -6.76 -4.22
CA GLY A 333 5.89 -6.19 -5.33
C GLY A 333 6.19 -4.70 -5.50
N TYR A 334 6.06 -4.21 -6.74
CA TYR A 334 6.27 -2.82 -7.11
C TYR A 334 5.02 -2.22 -7.75
N GLY A 335 4.84 -0.93 -7.52
CA GLY A 335 3.79 -0.13 -8.13
C GLY A 335 3.63 1.22 -7.45
N MET A 336 2.65 1.97 -7.90
CA MET A 336 2.36 3.33 -7.45
C MET A 336 0.86 3.59 -7.47
N THR A 337 0.41 4.66 -6.82
CA THR A 337 -1.03 4.99 -6.78
C THR A 337 -1.63 5.09 -8.18
N GLU A 338 -0.88 5.66 -9.12
CA GLU A 338 -1.23 5.86 -10.51
C GLU A 338 -1.42 4.56 -11.30
N THR A 339 -1.10 3.40 -10.71
CA THR A 339 -1.27 2.06 -11.32
C THR A 339 -2.17 1.11 -10.52
N SER A 340 -2.91 1.59 -9.52
CA SER A 340 -4.00 0.95 -8.75
C SER A 340 -3.68 -0.24 -7.85
N PRO A 341 -2.56 -0.46 -7.18
CA PRO A 341 -1.24 0.15 -7.34
C PRO A 341 -0.24 -0.71 -8.12
N LYS A 342 -0.48 -2.04 -8.29
CA LYS A 342 0.55 -3.03 -8.68
C LYS A 342 0.86 -2.99 -10.15
N ILE A 343 2.16 -2.93 -10.48
CA ILE A 343 2.74 -3.21 -11.79
C ILE A 343 3.30 -4.64 -11.80
N THR A 344 3.82 -5.08 -10.65
CA THR A 344 4.32 -6.44 -10.47
C THR A 344 3.61 -7.16 -9.35
N THR A 345 3.54 -8.48 -9.43
CA THR A 345 3.09 -9.37 -8.34
C THR A 345 4.29 -9.92 -7.59
N GLY A 346 4.08 -10.27 -6.31
CA GLY A 346 5.12 -10.83 -5.44
C GLY A 346 5.53 -12.28 -5.77
N ASP A 347 5.37 -12.75 -7.00
CA ASP A 347 5.94 -14.02 -7.44
C ASP A 347 7.34 -13.77 -8.00
N ASN A 348 8.35 -13.92 -7.14
CA ASN A 348 9.72 -13.63 -7.50
C ASN A 348 10.43 -14.81 -8.19
N GLY A 349 9.87 -16.03 -8.13
CA GLY A 349 10.53 -17.23 -8.64
C GLY A 349 11.92 -17.49 -8.03
N ASN A 350 12.48 -18.67 -8.18
CA ASN A 350 13.79 -19.00 -7.59
C ASN A 350 14.95 -18.23 -8.22
N ASN A 351 14.91 -18.01 -9.54
CA ASN A 351 16.00 -17.35 -10.28
C ASN A 351 15.96 -15.81 -10.16
N HIS A 352 14.83 -15.24 -9.73
CA HIS A 352 14.58 -13.79 -9.65
C HIS A 352 14.17 -13.36 -8.24
N LYS A 353 14.63 -14.09 -7.24
CA LYS A 353 14.29 -13.92 -5.82
C LYS A 353 14.39 -12.48 -5.33
N TYR A 354 15.34 -11.71 -5.85
CA TYR A 354 15.57 -10.31 -5.46
C TYR A 354 14.99 -9.29 -6.45
N SER A 355 14.19 -9.73 -7.41
CA SER A 355 13.48 -8.80 -8.30
C SER A 355 12.40 -8.03 -7.53
N SER A 356 11.94 -6.93 -8.10
CA SER A 356 10.77 -6.20 -7.62
C SER A 356 9.44 -6.89 -7.95
N GLY A 357 9.49 -8.16 -8.35
CA GLY A 357 8.36 -9.03 -8.65
C GLY A 357 8.18 -9.33 -10.14
N LYS A 358 7.25 -10.25 -10.41
CA LYS A 358 6.87 -10.67 -11.75
C LYS A 358 5.95 -9.63 -12.39
N LEU A 359 6.21 -9.28 -13.65
CA LEU A 359 5.39 -8.34 -14.42
C LEU A 359 3.97 -8.86 -14.61
N MET A 360 2.98 -7.98 -14.40
CA MET A 360 1.56 -8.29 -14.61
C MET A 360 1.19 -8.04 -16.08
N LYS A 361 1.69 -8.89 -16.98
CA LYS A 361 1.53 -8.78 -18.43
C LYS A 361 0.08 -8.93 -18.90
N SER A 362 -0.78 -9.58 -18.12
CA SER A 362 -2.22 -9.65 -18.41
C SER A 362 -2.92 -8.28 -18.30
N ILE A 363 -2.28 -7.30 -17.65
CA ILE A 363 -2.84 -5.99 -17.34
C ILE A 363 -2.04 -4.86 -17.98
N PHE A 364 -0.70 -4.97 -18.01
CA PHE A 364 0.21 -3.93 -18.46
C PHE A 364 1.07 -4.38 -19.63
N ASP A 365 1.25 -3.47 -20.55
CA ASP A 365 2.42 -3.40 -21.42
C ASP A 365 3.47 -2.55 -20.72
N THR A 366 4.67 -3.12 -20.48
CA THR A 366 5.75 -2.49 -19.73
C THR A 366 7.00 -2.42 -20.58
N ARG A 367 7.60 -1.23 -20.65
CA ARG A 367 8.85 -0.99 -21.38
C ARG A 367 9.84 -0.17 -20.54
N ILE A 368 11.09 -0.22 -20.95
CA ILE A 368 12.16 0.64 -20.42
C ILE A 368 12.63 1.58 -21.53
N VAL A 369 12.55 2.89 -21.28
CA VAL A 369 13.02 3.92 -22.22
C VAL A 369 13.95 4.86 -21.48
N ASP A 370 15.17 4.99 -21.93
CA ASP A 370 16.23 5.77 -21.28
C ASP A 370 16.40 5.42 -19.78
N GLY A 371 16.24 4.13 -19.46
CA GLY A 371 16.27 3.61 -18.09
C GLY A 371 14.96 3.77 -17.30
N GLU A 372 13.99 4.58 -17.76
CA GLU A 372 12.72 4.79 -17.12
C GLU A 372 11.74 3.62 -17.37
N ILE A 373 11.09 3.17 -16.29
CA ILE A 373 9.97 2.24 -16.36
C ILE A 373 8.73 3.00 -16.87
N GLN A 374 8.18 2.55 -17.99
CA GLN A 374 6.96 3.11 -18.57
C GLN A 374 5.92 2.00 -18.73
N VAL A 375 4.67 2.28 -18.33
CA VAL A 375 3.59 1.29 -18.35
C VAL A 375 2.33 1.82 -19.03
N LYS A 376 1.64 0.94 -19.75
CA LYS A 376 0.36 1.23 -20.39
C LYS A 376 -0.58 0.05 -20.11
N GLY A 377 -1.81 0.31 -19.71
CA GLY A 377 -2.75 -0.77 -19.44
C GLY A 377 -4.01 -0.35 -18.71
N LYS A 378 -4.88 -1.34 -18.47
CA LYS A 378 -6.22 -1.13 -17.92
C LYS A 378 -6.24 -0.59 -16.48
N SER A 379 -5.15 -0.73 -15.76
CA SER A 379 -5.04 -0.33 -14.36
C SER A 379 -4.30 1.00 -14.16
N VAL A 380 -3.96 1.70 -15.26
CA VAL A 380 -3.37 3.04 -15.23
C VAL A 380 -4.46 4.07 -14.94
N MET A 381 -4.14 5.07 -14.12
CA MET A 381 -5.03 6.15 -13.70
C MET A 381 -5.69 6.88 -14.87
N MET A 382 -6.82 7.50 -14.61
CA MET A 382 -7.50 8.42 -15.54
C MET A 382 -6.74 9.75 -15.68
N GLY A 383 -5.92 10.12 -14.69
CA GLY A 383 -5.18 11.36 -14.60
C GLY A 383 -5.23 11.96 -13.20
N TYR A 384 -4.73 13.19 -13.07
CA TYR A 384 -4.78 13.94 -11.81
C TYR A 384 -5.98 14.88 -11.78
N TYR A 385 -6.76 14.84 -10.71
CA TYR A 385 -8.00 15.61 -10.56
C TYR A 385 -7.72 17.12 -10.62
N LYS A 386 -8.39 17.81 -11.55
CA LYS A 386 -8.21 19.27 -11.84
C LYS A 386 -6.77 19.69 -12.18
N MET A 387 -5.94 18.75 -12.65
CA MET A 387 -4.55 19.01 -13.01
C MET A 387 -4.25 18.47 -14.43
N PRO A 388 -4.80 19.10 -15.49
CA PRO A 388 -4.64 18.62 -16.86
C PRO A 388 -3.20 18.71 -17.39
N GLU A 389 -2.44 19.73 -16.99
CA GLU A 389 -1.04 19.90 -17.39
C GLU A 389 -0.15 18.82 -16.77
N GLU A 390 -0.30 18.56 -15.46
CA GLU A 390 0.43 17.50 -14.77
C GLU A 390 0.02 16.12 -15.29
N THR A 391 -1.25 15.95 -15.68
CA THR A 391 -1.72 14.73 -16.33
C THR A 391 -1.04 14.54 -17.68
N ALA A 392 -1.05 15.54 -18.55
CA ALA A 392 -0.39 15.47 -19.84
C ALA A 392 1.13 15.21 -19.69
N ALA A 393 1.78 15.85 -18.72
CA ALA A 393 3.19 15.64 -18.43
C ALA A 393 3.52 14.23 -17.91
N ALA A 394 2.56 13.53 -17.29
CA ALA A 394 2.76 12.17 -16.77
C ALA A 394 2.73 11.09 -17.86
N PHE A 395 2.20 11.39 -19.05
CA PHE A 395 2.10 10.42 -20.14
C PHE A 395 3.07 10.74 -21.28
N THR A 396 3.41 9.71 -22.03
CA THR A 396 4.09 9.86 -23.33
C THR A 396 3.05 10.13 -24.43
N GLU A 397 3.48 10.58 -25.60
CA GLU A 397 2.59 10.82 -26.76
C GLU A 397 1.83 9.55 -27.19
N ASP A 398 2.45 8.38 -27.05
CA ASP A 398 1.85 7.07 -27.35
C ASP A 398 1.09 6.44 -26.17
N GLY A 399 0.89 7.20 -25.07
CA GLY A 399 -0.03 6.88 -23.98
C GLY A 399 0.52 5.95 -22.90
N TYR A 400 1.85 5.86 -22.72
CA TYR A 400 2.44 5.20 -21.55
C TYR A 400 2.56 6.18 -20.40
N LEU A 401 2.22 5.72 -19.21
CA LEU A 401 2.51 6.42 -17.97
C LEU A 401 4.02 6.36 -17.69
N LYS A 402 4.64 7.51 -17.53
CA LYS A 402 6.01 7.67 -17.04
C LYS A 402 6.02 7.53 -15.54
N THR A 403 6.66 6.46 -15.01
CA THR A 403 6.66 6.21 -13.57
C THR A 403 7.60 7.14 -12.79
N GLY A 404 8.58 7.71 -13.47
CA GLY A 404 9.69 8.44 -12.85
C GLY A 404 10.64 7.53 -12.08
N ASP A 405 10.45 6.22 -12.13
CA ASP A 405 11.33 5.22 -11.52
C ASP A 405 12.22 4.58 -12.60
N LEU A 406 13.47 4.34 -12.26
CA LEU A 406 14.45 3.66 -13.10
C LEU A 406 14.39 2.15 -12.86
N GLY A 407 14.66 1.38 -13.91
CA GLY A 407 14.69 -0.07 -13.76
C GLY A 407 15.12 -0.82 -15.01
N ARG A 408 15.14 -2.13 -14.88
CA ARG A 408 15.38 -3.06 -15.99
C ARG A 408 14.47 -4.26 -15.89
N ILE A 409 14.17 -4.86 -17.03
CA ILE A 409 13.46 -6.13 -17.12
C ILE A 409 14.51 -7.24 -17.21
N SER A 410 14.22 -8.41 -16.59
CA SER A 410 15.08 -9.60 -16.70
C SER A 410 15.19 -10.11 -18.13
N ASP A 411 16.24 -10.90 -18.42
CA ASP A 411 16.50 -11.40 -19.77
C ASP A 411 15.38 -12.30 -20.30
N ASP A 412 14.65 -13.01 -19.43
CA ASP A 412 13.47 -13.78 -19.80
C ASP A 412 12.22 -12.92 -20.00
N GLY A 413 12.31 -11.61 -19.73
CA GLY A 413 11.21 -10.67 -19.91
C GLY A 413 10.12 -10.76 -18.84
N GLU A 414 10.29 -11.55 -17.76
CA GLU A 414 9.22 -11.85 -16.81
C GLU A 414 9.28 -10.99 -15.53
N HIS A 415 10.47 -10.50 -15.13
CA HIS A 415 10.66 -9.85 -13.84
C HIS A 415 11.20 -8.44 -13.97
N LEU A 416 10.78 -7.55 -13.07
CA LEU A 416 11.22 -6.16 -13.00
C LEU A 416 12.21 -5.97 -11.86
N TYR A 417 13.25 -5.18 -12.11
CA TYR A 417 14.19 -4.68 -11.11
C TYR A 417 14.12 -3.15 -11.10
N VAL A 418 13.65 -2.57 -10.01
CA VAL A 418 13.67 -1.12 -9.79
C VAL A 418 15.04 -0.73 -9.24
N THR A 419 15.71 0.23 -9.87
CA THR A 419 17.09 0.60 -9.56
C THR A 419 17.23 2.01 -9.00
N GLY A 420 16.20 2.85 -9.12
CA GLY A 420 16.24 4.21 -8.56
C GLY A 420 15.11 5.10 -9.02
N ARG A 421 15.31 6.41 -8.84
CA ARG A 421 14.35 7.44 -9.28
C ARG A 421 15.03 8.50 -10.14
N ILE A 422 14.40 8.85 -11.26
CA ILE A 422 14.92 9.88 -12.20
C ILE A 422 15.20 11.20 -11.48
N LYS A 423 14.29 11.65 -10.63
CA LYS A 423 14.43 12.93 -9.89
C LYS A 423 15.55 12.96 -8.86
N ASN A 424 16.05 11.79 -8.48
CA ASN A 424 17.13 11.65 -7.51
C ASN A 424 18.50 11.46 -8.17
N LEU A 425 18.52 11.28 -9.51
CA LEU A 425 19.77 11.13 -10.25
C LEU A 425 20.75 12.26 -9.93
N ILE A 426 21.96 11.87 -9.62
CA ILE A 426 23.10 12.77 -9.50
C ILE A 426 23.65 12.95 -10.91
N ILE A 427 23.55 14.18 -11.42
CA ILE A 427 24.07 14.54 -12.76
C ILE A 427 25.45 15.14 -12.55
N LEU A 428 26.48 14.45 -13.01
CA LEU A 428 27.85 14.89 -12.93
C LEU A 428 28.24 15.79 -14.12
N SER A 429 29.26 16.60 -13.95
CA SER A 429 29.70 17.56 -14.98
C SER A 429 30.14 16.90 -16.30
N ASN A 430 30.57 15.64 -16.24
CA ASN A 430 30.88 14.82 -17.42
C ASN A 430 29.63 14.28 -18.14
N GLY A 431 28.41 14.59 -17.65
CA GLY A 431 27.14 14.12 -18.20
C GLY A 431 26.74 12.71 -17.76
N GLU A 432 27.49 12.05 -16.87
CA GLU A 432 27.11 10.75 -16.32
C GLU A 432 25.97 10.91 -15.28
N ASN A 433 24.96 10.06 -15.39
CA ASN A 433 23.84 10.00 -14.45
C ASN A 433 24.07 8.86 -13.46
N VAL A 434 24.16 9.17 -12.18
CA VAL A 434 24.36 8.19 -11.10
C VAL A 434 23.10 8.07 -10.25
N SER A 435 22.56 6.86 -10.14
CA SER A 435 21.46 6.58 -9.21
C SER A 435 22.01 6.48 -7.78
N PRO A 436 21.63 7.39 -6.88
CA PRO A 436 22.08 7.29 -5.49
C PRO A 436 21.51 6.04 -4.80
N GLU A 437 20.32 5.60 -5.20
CA GLU A 437 19.71 4.40 -4.65
C GLU A 437 20.51 3.13 -4.96
N GLU A 438 21.10 3.01 -6.15
CA GLU A 438 21.97 1.88 -6.49
C GLU A 438 23.19 1.80 -5.57
N ILE A 439 23.75 2.95 -5.21
CA ILE A 439 24.90 3.02 -4.28
C ILE A 439 24.43 2.70 -2.85
N GLU A 440 23.31 3.27 -2.40
CA GLU A 440 22.73 3.02 -1.08
C GLU A 440 22.37 1.53 -0.87
N MET A 441 21.89 0.86 -1.92
CA MET A 441 21.58 -0.57 -1.90
C MET A 441 22.77 -1.45 -1.53
N LYS A 442 24.01 -1.05 -1.82
CA LYS A 442 25.21 -1.78 -1.43
C LYS A 442 25.38 -1.88 0.09
N PHE A 443 24.79 -0.94 0.82
CA PHE A 443 24.85 -0.86 2.28
C PHE A 443 23.59 -1.41 2.96
N ALA A 444 22.64 -1.95 2.21
CA ALA A 444 21.37 -2.43 2.75
C ALA A 444 21.51 -3.52 3.83
N ASP A 445 22.61 -4.28 3.78
CA ASP A 445 22.93 -5.36 4.72
C ASP A 445 23.84 -4.91 5.88
N GLU A 446 24.30 -3.65 5.84
CA GLU A 446 25.21 -3.11 6.86
C GLU A 446 24.41 -2.60 8.06
N LYS A 447 24.32 -3.43 9.11
CA LYS A 447 23.48 -3.16 10.29
C LYS A 447 23.95 -1.99 11.16
N VAL A 448 25.20 -1.55 11.00
CA VAL A 448 25.72 -0.35 11.67
C VAL A 448 25.15 0.92 11.00
N ILE A 449 24.69 0.81 9.77
CA ILE A 449 24.02 1.90 9.05
C ILE A 449 22.51 1.80 9.29
N LYS A 450 21.96 2.72 10.07
CA LYS A 450 20.52 2.80 10.31
C LYS A 450 19.80 3.55 9.20
N GLU A 451 20.41 4.60 8.68
CA GLU A 451 19.91 5.38 7.55
C GLU A 451 21.09 5.89 6.74
N ILE A 452 20.94 5.92 5.42
CA ILE A 452 21.95 6.46 4.50
C ILE A 452 21.26 7.26 3.41
N ILE A 453 21.87 8.39 3.04
CA ILE A 453 21.59 9.15 1.82
C ILE A 453 22.88 9.33 1.06
N VAL A 454 22.83 9.05 -0.23
CA VAL A 454 23.88 9.36 -1.18
C VAL A 454 23.44 10.58 -2.02
N SER A 455 24.35 11.53 -2.22
CA SER A 455 24.11 12.77 -2.95
C SER A 455 25.32 13.20 -3.76
N GLY A 456 25.12 14.14 -4.69
CA GLY A 456 26.19 14.77 -5.44
C GLY A 456 26.55 16.14 -4.86
N GLU A 457 27.86 16.38 -4.58
CA GLU A 457 28.37 17.68 -4.17
C GLU A 457 29.69 17.98 -4.87
N ASN A 458 29.81 19.17 -5.43
CA ASN A 458 31.04 19.58 -6.13
C ASN A 458 31.53 18.51 -7.12
N ASP A 459 30.63 17.93 -7.86
CA ASP A 459 30.91 16.88 -8.85
C ASP A 459 31.49 15.57 -8.27
N ARG A 460 31.15 15.27 -7.01
CA ARG A 460 31.56 14.07 -6.28
C ARG A 460 30.40 13.45 -5.56
N ILE A 461 30.46 12.13 -5.37
CA ILE A 461 29.49 11.38 -4.60
C ILE A 461 29.81 11.46 -3.10
N VAL A 462 28.83 11.84 -2.31
CA VAL A 462 28.92 11.95 -0.85
C VAL A 462 27.92 11.01 -0.21
N ALA A 463 28.32 10.23 0.77
CA ALA A 463 27.42 9.45 1.62
C ALA A 463 27.23 10.15 2.97
N GLU A 464 25.99 10.36 3.38
CA GLU A 464 25.64 10.83 4.70
C GLU A 464 24.93 9.70 5.44
N VAL A 465 25.43 9.32 6.62
CA VAL A 465 25.01 8.13 7.37
C VAL A 465 24.56 8.50 8.77
N PHE A 466 23.40 8.01 9.16
CA PHE A 466 22.97 7.95 10.56
C PHE A 466 23.21 6.54 11.09
N PRO A 467 24.20 6.33 12.00
CA PRO A 467 24.58 5.00 12.45
C PRO A 467 23.68 4.48 13.58
N ASP A 468 23.58 3.15 13.70
CA ASP A 468 23.05 2.45 14.87
C ASP A 468 24.16 2.29 15.93
N LYS A 469 24.31 3.29 16.79
CA LYS A 469 25.35 3.32 17.85
C LYS A 469 25.19 2.15 18.84
N GLU A 470 23.94 1.71 19.10
CA GLU A 470 23.69 0.58 20.01
C GLU A 470 24.16 -0.74 19.38
N PHE A 471 23.84 -0.94 18.10
CA PHE A 471 24.30 -2.11 17.38
C PHE A 471 25.84 -2.12 17.23
N ALA A 472 26.46 -0.98 16.91
CA ALA A 472 27.92 -0.85 16.84
C ALA A 472 28.58 -1.23 18.18
N ALA A 473 28.07 -0.73 19.29
CA ALA A 473 28.57 -1.07 20.62
C ALA A 473 28.40 -2.58 20.94
N MET A 474 27.28 -3.18 20.56
CA MET A 474 27.05 -4.62 20.72
C MET A 474 28.06 -5.47 19.92
N MET A 475 28.52 -4.96 18.79
CA MET A 475 29.51 -5.60 17.91
C MET A 475 30.97 -5.30 18.33
N GLY A 476 31.17 -4.48 19.36
CA GLY A 476 32.51 -4.08 19.81
C GLY A 476 33.22 -3.08 18.90
N ILE A 477 32.43 -2.34 18.09
CA ILE A 477 32.97 -1.31 17.18
C ILE A 477 33.10 -0.01 17.98
N GLU A 478 34.35 0.34 18.34
CA GLU A 478 34.67 1.56 19.11
C GLU A 478 34.71 2.80 18.21
N ASP A 479 35.32 2.68 17.03
CA ASP A 479 35.40 3.75 16.03
C ASP A 479 34.47 3.49 14.85
N ILE A 480 33.25 4.03 14.97
CA ILE A 480 32.20 3.90 13.94
C ILE A 480 32.63 4.57 12.63
N GLU A 481 33.35 5.70 12.70
CA GLU A 481 33.79 6.43 11.50
C GLU A 481 34.82 5.62 10.71
N ALA A 482 35.84 5.07 11.38
CA ALA A 482 36.81 4.21 10.74
C ALA A 482 36.18 2.97 10.13
N TYR A 483 35.23 2.35 10.84
CA TYR A 483 34.48 1.21 10.35
C TYR A 483 33.69 1.54 9.08
N LEU A 484 32.92 2.62 9.07
CA LEU A 484 32.11 3.03 7.91
C LEU A 484 33.00 3.45 6.72
N LYS A 485 34.14 4.08 6.95
CA LYS A 485 35.13 4.39 5.89
C LYS A 485 35.64 3.11 5.22
N GLU A 486 35.86 2.05 6.00
CA GLU A 486 36.23 0.76 5.43
C GLU A 486 35.12 0.15 4.58
N LYS A 487 33.87 0.20 5.05
CA LYS A 487 32.72 -0.26 4.28
C LYS A 487 32.53 0.50 2.97
N ILE A 488 32.78 1.81 2.98
CA ILE A 488 32.78 2.62 1.75
C ILE A 488 33.90 2.18 0.80
N ARG A 489 35.09 1.92 1.30
CA ARG A 489 36.20 1.40 0.46
C ARG A 489 35.82 0.06 -0.18
N GLU A 490 35.21 -0.86 0.59
CA GLU A 490 34.72 -2.13 0.07
C GLU A 490 33.68 -1.92 -1.04
N ALA A 491 32.74 -0.99 -0.84
CA ALA A 491 31.67 -0.67 -1.80
C ALA A 491 32.18 -0.01 -3.09
N ASN A 492 33.31 0.69 -3.03
CA ASN A 492 33.95 1.34 -4.18
C ASN A 492 34.79 0.36 -5.03
N ILE A 493 35.09 -0.84 -4.52
CA ILE A 493 35.93 -1.80 -5.27
C ILE A 493 35.23 -2.19 -6.58
N GLY A 494 35.86 -1.89 -7.70
CA GLY A 494 35.39 -2.21 -9.05
C GLY A 494 34.40 -1.20 -9.62
N GLU A 495 34.09 -0.13 -8.89
CA GLU A 495 33.32 0.97 -9.43
C GLU A 495 34.16 1.86 -10.35
N LYS A 496 33.47 2.60 -11.22
CA LYS A 496 34.09 3.68 -11.97
C LYS A 496 34.38 4.85 -11.03
N PRO A 497 35.43 5.64 -11.27
CA PRO A 497 35.81 6.76 -10.41
C PRO A 497 34.69 7.77 -10.16
N GLU A 498 33.80 7.95 -11.15
CA GLU A 498 32.64 8.86 -11.08
C GLU A 498 31.53 8.34 -10.15
N ARG A 499 31.51 7.04 -9.87
CA ARG A 499 30.52 6.38 -9.01
C ARG A 499 31.05 6.06 -7.62
N GLU A 500 32.33 6.32 -7.37
CA GLU A 500 32.94 6.10 -6.06
C GLU A 500 32.46 7.14 -5.05
N ILE A 501 32.11 6.68 -3.85
CA ILE A 501 31.83 7.57 -2.72
C ILE A 501 33.12 8.24 -2.31
N ALA A 502 33.23 9.55 -2.54
CA ALA A 502 34.41 10.35 -2.28
C ALA A 502 34.52 10.80 -0.82
N SER A 503 33.40 10.96 -0.11
CA SER A 503 33.39 11.39 1.29
C SER A 503 32.22 10.81 2.08
N LEU A 504 32.46 10.69 3.41
CA LEU A 504 31.48 10.24 4.40
C LEU A 504 31.18 11.36 5.38
N ARG A 505 29.90 11.56 5.67
CA ARG A 505 29.41 12.39 6.79
C ARG A 505 28.61 11.53 7.76
N ILE A 506 28.83 11.71 9.04
CA ILE A 506 28.11 11.00 10.09
C ILE A 506 27.13 11.96 10.76
N ARG A 507 25.87 11.54 10.82
CA ARG A 507 24.80 12.29 11.49
C ARG A 507 24.68 11.87 12.95
N GLU A 508 24.35 12.86 13.77
CA GLU A 508 23.97 12.64 15.17
C GLU A 508 22.45 12.38 15.34
N THR A 509 21.64 12.76 14.34
CA THR A 509 20.17 12.65 14.37
C THR A 509 19.64 11.98 13.11
N PRO A 510 18.50 11.26 13.19
CA PRO A 510 17.87 10.65 12.02
C PRO A 510 17.52 11.68 10.94
N PHE A 511 17.39 11.20 9.70
CA PHE A 511 16.90 12.05 8.62
C PHE A 511 15.41 12.42 8.82
N PRO A 512 15.00 13.64 8.36
CA PRO A 512 13.58 14.01 8.32
C PRO A 512 12.78 13.03 7.44
N LYS A 513 11.58 12.64 7.91
CA LYS A 513 10.74 11.66 7.22
C LYS A 513 9.36 12.21 6.85
N THR A 514 8.75 11.58 5.86
CA THR A 514 7.35 11.80 5.49
C THR A 514 6.41 11.10 6.50
N SER A 515 5.10 11.37 6.40
CA SER A 515 4.07 10.63 7.15
C SER A 515 4.08 9.12 6.90
N SER A 516 4.56 8.69 5.73
CA SER A 516 4.78 7.29 5.37
C SER A 516 6.17 6.76 5.75
N ASN A 517 6.90 7.46 6.63
CA ASN A 517 8.24 7.12 7.15
C ASN A 517 9.34 7.01 6.09
N LYS A 518 9.18 7.63 4.91
CA LYS A 518 10.21 7.72 3.88
C LYS A 518 11.11 8.94 4.14
N ILE A 519 12.42 8.78 3.97
CA ILE A 519 13.39 9.88 4.14
C ILE A 519 13.09 11.00 3.12
N LYS A 520 13.07 12.24 3.60
CA LYS A 520 12.90 13.44 2.76
C LYS A 520 14.27 13.90 2.25
N ARG A 521 14.63 13.53 1.02
CA ARG A 521 15.92 13.90 0.43
C ARG A 521 16.10 15.43 0.23
N ASN A 522 15.01 16.14 -0.09
CA ASN A 522 15.06 17.59 -0.39
C ASN A 522 15.24 18.51 0.82
N ASN A 523 15.22 18.01 2.05
CA ASN A 523 15.41 18.78 3.29
C ASN A 523 16.76 18.47 3.94
N VAL A 524 17.65 17.81 3.25
CA VAL A 524 19.02 17.65 3.71
C VAL A 524 19.78 18.87 3.20
N ASN A 525 19.98 19.87 4.09
CA ASN A 525 20.85 21.02 3.79
C ASN A 525 22.28 20.48 3.73
N PHE A 526 22.84 20.47 2.55
CA PHE A 526 24.24 20.16 2.28
C PHE A 526 25.10 21.41 2.37
#